data_c552d78b3f40efc0c00047f359c753ba
#
_entry.id   c552d78b3f40efc0c00047f359c753ba
#
_cell.length_a   1.000
_cell.length_b   1.000
_cell.length_c   1.000
_cell.angle_alpha   90.00
_cell.angle_beta   90.00
_cell.angle_gamma   90.00
#
_symmetry.space_group_name_H-M   'P 1'
#
loop_
_entity.id
_entity.type
_entity.pdbx_description
1 polymer ?
#
loop_
_entity_poly.entity_id
_entity_poly.type
_entity_poly.pdbx_seq_one_letter_code
_entity_poly.pdbx_strand_id
1 'polypeptide(L)'
;MTHTEHRNSAPHAKQAPQPAEPGAPENLNPAGRYDLHIHSAISDGTQSLTELVPLIARTGLAGFALTDHDTTAGWAQAAQLADEYGLDFLPGAEFSCRYRYTDGEGRSRTKTIHLLAYGFDPVCSELARRVEAIRASRAGRAQAIVQRLAADYPLTWDDVLAQVGEGNAAVGRPHIADALVAAGVVTDRSEAFAKLLYTGSPYYVPQDALDPLEAVRLVREAGGVPVIAHPMSTMRGPALSLEYLGLMVDAGLAGVEVYHR
;
A
#
# COMPACT_ATOMS: atom_id res chain seq x y z
N MET A 1 -4.19 -41.58 -62.79
CA MET A 1 -3.19 -41.07 -61.82
C MET A 1 -3.92 -40.08 -60.93
N THR A 2 -4.36 -40.56 -59.78
CA THR A 2 -5.14 -39.76 -58.81
C THR A 2 -4.23 -39.43 -57.64
N HIS A 3 -3.94 -38.14 -57.43
CA HIS A 3 -3.21 -37.62 -56.25
C HIS A 3 -4.17 -37.44 -55.11
N THR A 4 -3.93 -38.20 -54.01
CA THR A 4 -4.63 -38.05 -52.76
C THR A 4 -3.81 -37.16 -51.85
N GLU A 5 -4.33 -35.95 -51.54
CA GLU A 5 -3.74 -35.02 -50.57
C GLU A 5 -4.11 -35.46 -49.15
N HIS A 6 -3.12 -35.86 -48.37
CA HIS A 6 -3.26 -36.07 -46.92
C HIS A 6 -3.23 -34.70 -46.20
N ARG A 7 -4.38 -34.24 -45.70
CA ARG A 7 -4.48 -33.15 -44.73
C ARG A 7 -4.01 -33.64 -43.37
N ASN A 8 -2.88 -33.12 -42.96
CA ASN A 8 -2.34 -33.33 -41.63
C ASN A 8 -3.05 -32.36 -40.65
N SER A 9 -3.98 -32.87 -39.83
CA SER A 9 -4.65 -32.10 -38.78
C SER A 9 -3.79 -32.12 -37.53
N ALA A 10 -3.19 -31.01 -37.19
CA ALA A 10 -2.47 -30.79 -35.91
C ALA A 10 -3.50 -30.85 -34.73
N PRO A 11 -3.16 -31.48 -33.60
CA PRO A 11 -4.04 -31.51 -32.44
C PRO A 11 -4.18 -30.14 -31.81
N HIS A 12 -5.43 -29.69 -31.60
CA HIS A 12 -5.75 -28.52 -30.85
C HIS A 12 -5.19 -28.63 -29.42
N ALA A 13 -4.20 -27.79 -29.08
CA ALA A 13 -3.76 -27.62 -27.71
C ALA A 13 -4.96 -27.12 -26.89
N LYS A 14 -5.35 -27.87 -25.87
CA LYS A 14 -6.33 -27.41 -24.89
C LYS A 14 -5.76 -26.17 -24.18
N GLN A 15 -6.39 -25.02 -24.39
CA GLN A 15 -6.12 -23.82 -23.60
C GLN A 15 -6.33 -24.15 -22.12
N ALA A 16 -5.33 -23.83 -21.30
CA ALA A 16 -5.46 -23.89 -19.86
C ALA A 16 -6.61 -22.95 -19.42
N PRO A 17 -7.39 -23.33 -18.39
CA PRO A 17 -8.46 -22.46 -17.90
C PRO A 17 -7.86 -21.10 -17.51
N GLN A 18 -8.39 -20.04 -18.09
CA GLN A 18 -8.07 -18.67 -17.65
C GLN A 18 -8.49 -18.53 -16.20
N PRO A 19 -7.66 -17.93 -15.31
CA PRO A 19 -8.10 -17.62 -13.97
C PRO A 19 -9.36 -16.76 -14.05
N ALA A 20 -10.35 -17.07 -13.22
CA ALA A 20 -11.58 -16.28 -13.12
C ALA A 20 -11.18 -14.82 -12.84
N GLU A 21 -11.68 -13.90 -13.64
CA GLU A 21 -11.51 -12.47 -13.35
C GLU A 21 -12.11 -12.19 -11.97
N PRO A 22 -11.39 -11.48 -11.07
CA PRO A 22 -11.97 -11.09 -9.80
C PRO A 22 -13.23 -10.29 -10.11
N GLY A 23 -14.38 -10.73 -9.58
CA GLY A 23 -15.65 -10.06 -9.79
C GLY A 23 -15.53 -8.60 -9.31
N ALA A 24 -15.67 -7.66 -10.23
CA ALA A 24 -15.89 -6.28 -9.83
C ALA A 24 -17.12 -6.24 -8.91
N PRO A 25 -17.13 -5.43 -7.83
CA PRO A 25 -18.32 -5.28 -7.01
C PRO A 25 -19.50 -4.91 -7.93
N GLU A 26 -20.56 -5.69 -7.86
CA GLU A 26 -21.68 -5.67 -8.83
C GLU A 26 -22.42 -4.34 -8.95
N ASN A 27 -22.08 -3.32 -8.14
CA ASN A 27 -22.84 -2.08 -7.96
C ASN A 27 -22.05 -0.78 -8.14
N LEU A 28 -20.86 -0.78 -8.76
CA LEU A 28 -20.16 0.50 -9.00
C LEU A 28 -20.92 1.34 -10.04
N ASN A 29 -21.10 2.65 -9.76
CA ASN A 29 -21.68 3.61 -10.70
C ASN A 29 -20.70 3.84 -11.88
N PRO A 30 -20.95 3.30 -13.09
CA PRO A 30 -19.99 3.33 -14.20
C PRO A 30 -19.71 4.74 -14.74
N ALA A 31 -20.52 5.72 -14.39
CA ALA A 31 -20.35 7.13 -14.80
C ALA A 31 -19.70 7.99 -13.70
N GLY A 32 -19.44 7.43 -12.53
CA GLY A 32 -18.90 8.15 -11.38
C GLY A 32 -17.38 8.29 -11.41
N ARG A 33 -16.86 9.29 -10.70
CA ARG A 33 -15.45 9.41 -10.37
C ARG A 33 -15.18 8.82 -9.00
N TYR A 34 -14.06 8.13 -8.86
CA TYR A 34 -13.64 7.45 -7.63
C TYR A 34 -12.27 7.95 -7.21
N ASP A 35 -12.04 8.05 -5.89
CA ASP A 35 -10.71 8.15 -5.35
C ASP A 35 -10.30 6.77 -4.82
N LEU A 36 -9.29 6.18 -5.44
CA LEU A 36 -8.87 4.81 -5.15
C LEU A 36 -7.65 4.73 -4.23
N HIS A 37 -7.18 5.87 -3.68
CA HIS A 37 -6.01 5.89 -2.81
C HIS A 37 -6.20 6.89 -1.67
N ILE A 38 -6.88 6.45 -0.61
CA ILE A 38 -7.21 7.28 0.55
C ILE A 38 -6.72 6.62 1.84
N HIS A 39 -6.15 7.45 2.73
CA HIS A 39 -5.75 7.06 4.07
C HIS A 39 -6.59 7.75 5.14
N SER A 40 -6.92 7.01 6.19
CA SER A 40 -7.58 7.51 7.39
C SER A 40 -6.62 7.57 8.59
N ALA A 41 -7.09 8.09 9.71
CA ALA A 41 -6.36 8.08 10.98
C ALA A 41 -6.12 6.65 11.54
N ILE A 42 -6.66 5.62 10.90
CA ILE A 42 -6.36 4.21 11.23
C ILE A 42 -4.93 3.84 10.81
N SER A 43 -4.35 4.53 9.82
CA SER A 43 -2.93 4.38 9.46
C SER A 43 -2.14 5.68 9.68
N ASP A 44 -1.99 6.51 8.70
CA ASP A 44 -1.19 7.73 8.73
C ASP A 44 -1.89 8.95 8.11
N GLY A 45 -3.18 8.83 7.80
CA GLY A 45 -4.05 9.94 7.51
C GLY A 45 -4.36 10.75 8.78
N THR A 46 -4.89 11.95 8.61
CA THR A 46 -5.14 12.88 9.73
C THR A 46 -6.61 12.88 10.18
N GLN A 47 -7.51 12.31 9.40
CA GLN A 47 -8.96 12.35 9.64
C GLN A 47 -9.48 10.97 10.03
N SER A 48 -10.37 10.94 11.03
CA SER A 48 -11.15 9.75 11.34
C SER A 48 -12.10 9.42 10.17
N LEU A 49 -12.57 8.17 10.08
CA LEU A 49 -13.53 7.78 9.04
C LEU A 49 -14.84 8.58 9.15
N THR A 50 -15.26 8.95 10.36
CA THR A 50 -16.46 9.77 10.61
C THR A 50 -16.32 11.23 10.11
N GLU A 51 -15.12 11.71 9.93
CA GLU A 51 -14.81 13.02 9.33
C GLU A 51 -14.55 12.90 7.83
N LEU A 52 -13.83 11.85 7.43
CA LEU A 52 -13.35 11.64 6.07
C LEU A 52 -14.47 11.31 5.08
N VAL A 53 -15.36 10.35 5.42
CA VAL A 53 -16.42 9.91 4.49
C VAL A 53 -17.42 11.02 4.18
N PRO A 54 -17.92 11.83 5.15
CA PRO A 54 -18.73 13.01 4.84
C PRO A 54 -18.00 14.06 3.98
N LEU A 55 -16.67 14.19 4.12
CA LEU A 55 -15.87 15.08 3.28
C LEU A 55 -15.83 14.56 1.83
N ILE A 56 -15.60 13.26 1.62
CA ILE A 56 -15.62 12.62 0.30
C ILE A 56 -16.97 12.83 -0.37
N ALA A 57 -18.09 12.61 0.34
CA ALA A 57 -19.43 12.82 -0.21
C ALA A 57 -19.63 14.24 -0.74
N ARG A 58 -19.09 15.26 -0.05
CA ARG A 58 -19.18 16.67 -0.48
C ARG A 58 -18.35 17.00 -1.73
N THR A 59 -17.39 16.16 -2.11
CA THR A 59 -16.55 16.37 -3.32
C THR A 59 -17.27 15.98 -4.62
N GLY A 60 -18.41 15.29 -4.55
CA GLY A 60 -19.13 14.77 -5.70
C GLY A 60 -18.49 13.54 -6.34
N LEU A 61 -17.65 12.82 -5.59
CA LEU A 61 -17.18 11.48 -5.96
C LEU A 61 -18.34 10.48 -5.85
N ALA A 62 -18.36 9.48 -6.71
CA ALA A 62 -19.31 8.37 -6.65
C ALA A 62 -18.92 7.34 -5.58
N GLY A 63 -17.63 7.24 -5.26
CA GLY A 63 -17.13 6.31 -4.26
C GLY A 63 -15.64 6.45 -4.03
N PHE A 64 -15.12 5.58 -3.19
CA PHE A 64 -13.71 5.58 -2.79
C PHE A 64 -13.20 4.20 -2.41
N ALA A 65 -11.87 4.03 -2.43
CA ALA A 65 -11.20 2.93 -1.77
C ALA A 65 -10.49 3.40 -0.51
N LEU A 66 -10.70 2.72 0.61
CA LEU A 66 -9.87 2.91 1.80
C LEU A 66 -8.63 2.03 1.69
N THR A 67 -7.46 2.66 1.66
CA THR A 67 -6.18 1.98 1.41
C THR A 67 -5.16 2.22 2.52
N ASP A 68 -5.61 2.19 3.76
CA ASP A 68 -4.76 2.35 4.94
C ASP A 68 -3.55 1.40 4.92
N HIS A 69 -2.41 1.88 5.41
CA HIS A 69 -1.15 1.14 5.38
C HIS A 69 -1.20 -0.15 6.21
N ASP A 70 -0.97 -1.28 5.54
CA ASP A 70 -0.82 -2.63 6.11
C ASP A 70 -1.96 -3.04 7.07
N THR A 71 -3.20 -2.54 6.84
CA THR A 71 -4.35 -2.83 7.69
C THR A 71 -5.67 -2.81 6.94
N THR A 72 -6.62 -3.59 7.40
CA THR A 72 -8.01 -3.65 6.94
C THR A 72 -8.99 -3.23 8.04
N ALA A 73 -8.49 -2.73 9.17
CA ALA A 73 -9.28 -2.49 10.38
C ALA A 73 -10.45 -1.50 10.18
N GLY A 74 -10.31 -0.56 9.20
CA GLY A 74 -11.32 0.44 8.90
C GLY A 74 -12.47 -0.04 7.99
N TRP A 75 -12.38 -1.21 7.35
CA TRP A 75 -13.29 -1.60 6.29
C TRP A 75 -14.76 -1.65 6.69
N ALA A 76 -15.07 -2.26 7.83
CA ALA A 76 -16.46 -2.38 8.28
C ALA A 76 -17.10 -1.01 8.55
N GLN A 77 -16.36 -0.11 9.20
CA GLN A 77 -16.82 1.24 9.48
C GLN A 77 -16.92 2.09 8.19
N ALA A 78 -15.93 1.97 7.29
CA ALA A 78 -15.96 2.68 6.01
C ALA A 78 -17.13 2.24 5.15
N ALA A 79 -17.43 0.94 5.08
CA ALA A 79 -18.59 0.41 4.35
C ALA A 79 -19.91 0.92 4.90
N GLN A 80 -20.08 0.91 6.23
CA GLN A 80 -21.27 1.44 6.86
C GLN A 80 -21.47 2.94 6.55
N LEU A 81 -20.41 3.74 6.72
CA LEU A 81 -20.47 5.18 6.45
C LEU A 81 -20.70 5.46 4.95
N ALA A 82 -20.08 4.69 4.05
CA ALA A 82 -20.30 4.83 2.62
C ALA A 82 -21.78 4.62 2.26
N ASP A 83 -22.41 3.59 2.82
CA ASP A 83 -23.86 3.33 2.63
C ASP A 83 -24.71 4.49 3.16
N GLU A 84 -24.40 5.02 4.36
CA GLU A 84 -25.10 6.17 4.96
C GLU A 84 -25.03 7.44 4.09
N TYR A 85 -23.91 7.64 3.36
CA TYR A 85 -23.68 8.80 2.51
C TYR A 85 -23.93 8.55 1.02
N GLY A 86 -24.40 7.36 0.64
CA GLY A 86 -24.71 6.99 -0.75
C GLY A 86 -23.48 6.93 -1.64
N LEU A 87 -22.34 6.49 -1.11
CA LEU A 87 -21.08 6.31 -1.81
C LEU A 87 -20.81 4.83 -2.06
N ASP A 88 -20.21 4.50 -3.21
CA ASP A 88 -19.64 3.19 -3.44
C ASP A 88 -18.36 3.03 -2.61
N PHE A 89 -18.19 1.86 -2.00
CA PHE A 89 -16.99 1.53 -1.22
C PHE A 89 -16.24 0.34 -1.80
N LEU A 90 -14.95 0.53 -2.07
CA LEU A 90 -14.03 -0.53 -2.47
C LEU A 90 -13.06 -0.82 -1.31
N PRO A 91 -13.13 -2.01 -0.67
CA PRO A 91 -12.16 -2.39 0.35
C PRO A 91 -10.77 -2.55 -0.26
N GLY A 92 -9.77 -1.89 0.35
CA GLY A 92 -8.38 -1.92 -0.11
C GLY A 92 -7.38 -1.74 1.03
N ALA A 93 -6.12 -1.93 0.72
CA ALA A 93 -4.99 -1.64 1.60
C ALA A 93 -3.78 -1.20 0.77
N GLU A 94 -2.87 -0.41 1.34
CA GLU A 94 -1.57 -0.11 0.74
C GLU A 94 -0.48 -0.87 1.48
N PHE A 95 0.06 -1.92 0.85
CA PHE A 95 1.10 -2.74 1.44
C PHE A 95 2.49 -2.14 1.26
N SER A 96 3.25 -2.08 2.36
CA SER A 96 4.64 -1.64 2.36
C SER A 96 5.54 -2.75 1.85
N CYS A 97 6.19 -2.54 0.70
CA CYS A 97 7.09 -3.49 0.06
C CYS A 97 8.53 -2.96 0.01
N ARG A 98 9.50 -3.86 -0.03
CA ARG A 98 10.92 -3.54 -0.12
C ARG A 98 11.53 -4.13 -1.38
N TYR A 99 11.81 -3.27 -2.34
CA TYR A 99 12.53 -3.59 -3.54
C TYR A 99 14.05 -3.48 -3.34
N ARG A 100 14.79 -4.54 -3.64
CA ARG A 100 16.25 -4.55 -3.63
C ARG A 100 16.75 -4.44 -5.06
N TYR A 101 17.74 -3.57 -5.29
CA TYR A 101 18.34 -3.38 -6.60
C TYR A 101 19.85 -3.10 -6.47
N THR A 102 20.57 -3.25 -7.57
CA THR A 102 21.98 -2.88 -7.65
C THR A 102 22.09 -1.53 -8.36
N ASP A 103 22.78 -0.56 -7.75
CA ASP A 103 23.00 0.75 -8.37
C ASP A 103 24.08 0.67 -9.48
N GLY A 104 24.27 1.79 -10.22
CA GLY A 104 25.26 1.87 -11.29
C GLY A 104 26.72 1.69 -10.84
N GLU A 105 26.99 1.68 -9.54
CA GLU A 105 28.30 1.43 -8.93
C GLU A 105 28.44 0.00 -8.37
N GLY A 106 27.48 -0.88 -8.67
CA GLY A 106 27.49 -2.27 -8.23
C GLY A 106 27.09 -2.48 -6.76
N ARG A 107 26.59 -1.47 -6.07
CA ARG A 107 26.19 -1.56 -4.64
C ARG A 107 24.74 -2.00 -4.50
N SER A 108 24.49 -2.93 -3.58
CA SER A 108 23.14 -3.31 -3.22
C SER A 108 22.42 -2.16 -2.52
N ARG A 109 21.25 -1.80 -3.02
CA ARG A 109 20.38 -0.75 -2.51
C ARG A 109 18.99 -1.29 -2.24
N THR A 110 18.26 -0.56 -1.40
CA THR A 110 16.89 -0.91 -1.05
C THR A 110 16.00 0.32 -1.24
N LYS A 111 14.85 0.14 -1.88
CA LYS A 111 13.82 1.15 -2.05
C LYS A 111 12.51 0.63 -1.46
N THR A 112 11.81 1.47 -0.71
CA THR A 112 10.41 1.20 -0.35
C THR A 112 9.53 1.53 -1.53
N ILE A 113 8.68 0.59 -1.93
CA ILE A 113 7.58 0.78 -2.87
C ILE A 113 6.29 0.36 -2.18
N HIS A 114 5.18 0.90 -2.63
CA HIS A 114 3.89 0.55 -2.08
C HIS A 114 3.04 -0.15 -3.13
N LEU A 115 2.28 -1.14 -2.70
CA LEU A 115 1.36 -1.91 -3.51
C LEU A 115 -0.06 -1.71 -2.99
N LEU A 116 -0.91 -1.08 -3.78
CA LEU A 116 -2.34 -1.04 -3.53
C LEU A 116 -2.92 -2.42 -3.82
N ALA A 117 -3.79 -2.89 -2.96
CA ALA A 117 -4.51 -4.14 -3.10
C ALA A 117 -6.00 -3.87 -2.89
N TYR A 118 -6.83 -4.30 -3.83
CA TYR A 118 -8.27 -4.07 -3.78
C TYR A 118 -9.04 -5.37 -3.77
N GLY A 119 -10.15 -5.43 -3.03
CA GLY A 119 -11.12 -6.51 -3.07
C GLY A 119 -10.57 -7.90 -2.69
N PHE A 120 -9.47 -7.97 -1.96
CA PHE A 120 -8.88 -9.22 -1.50
C PHE A 120 -9.59 -9.77 -0.27
N ASP A 121 -9.52 -11.09 -0.07
CA ASP A 121 -9.99 -11.73 1.16
C ASP A 121 -9.02 -11.44 2.33
N PRO A 122 -9.43 -10.65 3.35
CA PRO A 122 -8.57 -10.26 4.45
C PRO A 122 -8.24 -11.42 5.41
N VAL A 123 -8.95 -12.55 5.32
CA VAL A 123 -8.71 -13.76 6.14
C VAL A 123 -7.92 -14.83 5.39
N CYS A 124 -7.52 -14.60 4.13
CA CYS A 124 -6.59 -15.47 3.43
C CYS A 124 -5.33 -15.68 4.29
N SER A 125 -5.11 -16.89 4.76
CA SER A 125 -4.21 -17.21 5.87
C SER A 125 -2.77 -16.74 5.65
N GLU A 126 -2.23 -16.87 4.45
CA GLU A 126 -0.85 -16.48 4.16
C GLU A 126 -0.70 -14.95 4.07
N LEU A 127 -1.60 -14.26 3.36
CA LEU A 127 -1.59 -12.80 3.30
C LEU A 127 -1.80 -12.18 4.69
N ALA A 128 -2.80 -12.65 5.45
CA ALA A 128 -3.08 -12.19 6.79
C ALA A 128 -1.87 -12.37 7.74
N ARG A 129 -1.21 -13.53 7.69
CA ARG A 129 0.00 -13.81 8.48
C ARG A 129 1.14 -12.86 8.14
N ARG A 130 1.37 -12.58 6.85
CA ARG A 130 2.43 -11.68 6.39
C ARG A 130 2.15 -10.24 6.76
N VAL A 131 0.91 -9.78 6.61
CA VAL A 131 0.48 -8.43 7.02
C VAL A 131 0.65 -8.23 8.52
N GLU A 132 0.26 -9.19 9.35
CA GLU A 132 0.43 -9.10 10.80
C GLU A 132 1.92 -9.06 11.20
N ALA A 133 2.78 -9.86 10.58
CA ALA A 133 4.22 -9.80 10.80
C ALA A 133 4.82 -8.41 10.45
N ILE A 134 4.35 -7.77 9.38
CA ILE A 134 4.76 -6.41 8.97
C ILE A 134 4.29 -5.39 10.01
N ARG A 135 3.04 -5.48 10.46
CA ARG A 135 2.49 -4.58 11.50
C ARG A 135 3.29 -4.66 12.80
N ALA A 136 3.57 -5.88 13.27
CA ALA A 136 4.39 -6.11 14.46
C ALA A 136 5.81 -5.53 14.29
N SER A 137 6.44 -5.76 13.14
CA SER A 137 7.75 -5.20 12.80
C SER A 137 7.72 -3.66 12.74
N ARG A 138 6.63 -3.06 12.23
CA ARG A 138 6.46 -1.60 12.15
C ARG A 138 6.41 -0.96 13.53
N ALA A 139 5.62 -1.51 14.47
CA ALA A 139 5.51 -1.01 15.83
C ALA A 139 6.86 -1.07 16.58
N GLY A 140 7.54 -2.22 16.55
CA GLY A 140 8.86 -2.37 17.16
C GLY A 140 9.91 -1.44 16.55
N ARG A 141 9.86 -1.24 15.21
CA ARG A 141 10.73 -0.30 14.53
C ARG A 141 10.49 1.15 14.95
N ALA A 142 9.24 1.58 15.07
CA ALA A 142 8.90 2.93 15.50
C ALA A 142 9.45 3.20 16.90
N GLN A 143 9.26 2.29 17.84
CA GLN A 143 9.84 2.39 19.19
C GLN A 143 11.37 2.48 19.16
N ALA A 144 12.04 1.64 18.36
CA ALA A 144 13.49 1.68 18.24
C ALA A 144 14.02 2.99 17.61
N ILE A 145 13.28 3.60 16.67
CA ILE A 145 13.61 4.92 16.13
C ILE A 145 13.47 5.99 17.21
N VAL A 146 12.36 5.98 17.95
CA VAL A 146 12.13 6.94 19.05
C VAL A 146 13.21 6.81 20.12
N GLN A 147 13.59 5.59 20.51
CA GLN A 147 14.67 5.36 21.46
C GLN A 147 16.02 5.97 21.00
N ARG A 148 16.32 5.87 19.70
CA ARG A 148 17.54 6.51 19.15
C ARG A 148 17.44 8.02 19.13
N LEU A 149 16.27 8.57 18.73
CA LEU A 149 16.03 10.01 18.71
C LEU A 149 16.07 10.63 20.13
N ALA A 150 15.58 9.91 21.14
CA ALA A 150 15.56 10.37 22.52
C ALA A 150 16.96 10.60 23.13
N ALA A 151 18.01 10.07 22.51
CA ALA A 151 19.38 10.37 22.92
C ALA A 151 19.80 11.82 22.61
N ASP A 152 19.22 12.43 21.57
CA ASP A 152 19.62 13.73 21.05
C ASP A 152 18.49 14.78 21.12
N TYR A 153 17.22 14.35 21.23
CA TYR A 153 16.03 15.20 21.17
C TYR A 153 15.05 14.90 22.31
N PRO A 154 14.27 15.91 22.77
CA PRO A 154 13.25 15.72 23.80
C PRO A 154 12.01 15.05 23.20
N LEU A 155 12.10 13.75 22.92
CA LEU A 155 11.05 12.94 22.33
C LEU A 155 10.86 11.65 23.12
N THR A 156 9.62 11.35 23.52
CA THR A 156 9.25 10.11 24.19
C THR A 156 8.34 9.27 23.32
N TRP A 157 8.15 8.00 23.69
CA TRP A 157 7.17 7.15 23.01
C TRP A 157 5.74 7.65 23.21
N ASP A 158 5.43 8.20 24.39
CA ASP A 158 4.11 8.76 24.69
C ASP A 158 3.78 9.98 23.83
N ASP A 159 4.77 10.82 23.48
CA ASP A 159 4.60 11.91 22.54
C ASP A 159 4.20 11.42 21.15
N VAL A 160 4.75 10.30 20.73
CA VAL A 160 4.38 9.66 19.44
C VAL A 160 2.99 9.04 19.51
N LEU A 161 2.64 8.38 20.61
CA LEU A 161 1.30 7.83 20.80
C LEU A 161 0.23 8.91 20.85
N ALA A 162 0.54 10.11 21.36
CA ALA A 162 -0.37 11.26 21.33
C ALA A 162 -0.69 11.78 19.91
N GLN A 163 0.11 11.43 18.91
CA GLN A 163 -0.15 11.74 17.50
C GLN A 163 -0.94 10.65 16.75
N VAL A 164 -1.19 9.54 17.43
CA VAL A 164 -1.96 8.42 16.86
C VAL A 164 -3.43 8.67 17.12
N GLY A 165 -4.26 8.70 16.06
CA GLY A 165 -5.70 8.88 16.19
C GLY A 165 -6.37 7.73 16.96
N GLU A 166 -7.62 7.93 17.38
CA GLU A 166 -8.41 6.90 18.04
C GLU A 166 -8.58 5.66 17.13
N GLY A 167 -8.15 4.51 17.61
CA GLY A 167 -8.18 3.23 16.89
C GLY A 167 -6.84 2.50 16.95
N ASN A 168 -6.76 1.29 16.43
CA ASN A 168 -5.53 0.48 16.34
C ASN A 168 -4.64 0.93 15.19
N ALA A 169 -4.26 2.20 15.14
CA ALA A 169 -3.42 2.73 14.10
C ALA A 169 -2.02 2.06 14.09
N ALA A 170 -1.55 1.74 12.89
CA ALA A 170 -0.20 1.24 12.70
C ALA A 170 0.81 2.38 12.90
N VAL A 171 1.41 2.46 14.09
CA VAL A 171 2.41 3.49 14.41
C VAL A 171 3.59 3.44 13.45
N GLY A 172 3.90 4.57 12.82
CA GLY A 172 4.94 4.67 11.81
C GLY A 172 5.72 5.99 11.87
N ARG A 173 6.64 6.16 10.91
CA ARG A 173 7.46 7.38 10.81
C ARG A 173 6.65 8.68 10.65
N PRO A 174 5.48 8.72 9.98
CA PRO A 174 4.66 9.93 9.96
C PRO A 174 4.28 10.41 11.37
N HIS A 175 3.85 9.52 12.26
CA HIS A 175 3.52 9.87 13.65
C HIS A 175 4.75 10.35 14.46
N ILE A 176 5.94 9.77 14.18
CA ILE A 176 7.19 10.26 14.77
C ILE A 176 7.51 11.68 14.25
N ALA A 177 7.27 11.93 12.95
CA ALA A 177 7.45 13.25 12.37
C ALA A 177 6.52 14.29 13.03
N ASP A 178 5.26 13.95 13.24
CA ASP A 178 4.30 14.83 13.92
C ASP A 178 4.71 15.11 15.36
N ALA A 179 5.17 14.11 16.10
CA ALA A 179 5.68 14.29 17.46
C ALA A 179 6.93 15.19 17.50
N LEU A 180 7.83 15.07 16.50
CA LEU A 180 8.99 15.96 16.37
C LEU A 180 8.58 17.41 16.06
N VAL A 181 7.53 17.60 15.26
CA VAL A 181 6.94 18.93 15.00
C VAL A 181 6.32 19.48 16.27
N ALA A 182 5.52 18.69 16.98
CA ALA A 182 4.89 19.10 18.24
C ALA A 182 5.93 19.46 19.33
N ALA A 183 7.06 18.75 19.35
CA ALA A 183 8.20 19.05 20.25
C ALA A 183 9.03 20.25 19.78
N GLY A 184 8.74 20.88 18.64
CA GLY A 184 9.49 22.01 18.09
C GLY A 184 10.88 21.65 17.57
N VAL A 185 11.17 20.38 17.33
CA VAL A 185 12.47 19.89 16.82
C VAL A 185 12.61 20.18 15.32
N VAL A 186 11.50 20.12 14.59
CA VAL A 186 11.39 20.43 13.15
C VAL A 186 10.14 21.26 12.89
N THR A 187 10.08 21.93 11.73
CA THR A 187 8.97 22.83 11.36
C THR A 187 7.79 22.10 10.74
N ASP A 188 8.05 20.99 10.04
CA ASP A 188 7.04 20.18 9.36
C ASP A 188 7.51 18.73 9.14
N ARG A 189 6.58 17.87 8.64
CA ARG A 189 6.88 16.47 8.30
C ARG A 189 8.01 16.33 7.26
N SER A 190 8.06 17.23 6.27
CA SER A 190 9.05 17.17 5.18
C SER A 190 10.45 17.36 5.73
N GLU A 191 10.62 18.33 6.64
CA GLU A 191 11.89 18.57 7.33
C GLU A 191 12.29 17.36 8.20
N ALA A 192 11.35 16.77 8.94
CA ALA A 192 11.61 15.57 9.73
C ALA A 192 12.14 14.43 8.87
N PHE A 193 11.51 14.15 7.71
CA PHE A 193 11.96 13.12 6.78
C PHE A 193 13.29 13.44 6.12
N ALA A 194 13.54 14.70 5.79
CA ALA A 194 14.79 15.12 5.14
C ALA A 194 16.00 15.06 6.09
N LYS A 195 15.81 15.40 7.37
CA LYS A 195 16.93 15.55 8.32
C LYS A 195 17.12 14.35 9.25
N LEU A 196 16.02 13.71 9.70
CA LEU A 196 16.06 12.76 10.82
C LEU A 196 15.57 11.35 10.44
N LEU A 197 14.53 11.25 9.61
CA LEU A 197 13.83 9.97 9.35
C LEU A 197 14.14 9.35 7.99
N TYR A 198 15.15 9.85 7.25
CA TYR A 198 15.56 9.29 5.96
C TYR A 198 16.30 7.96 6.12
N THR A 199 16.34 7.19 5.03
CA THR A 199 17.10 5.93 4.98
C THR A 199 18.60 6.22 5.01
N GLY A 200 19.29 5.73 6.04
CA GLY A 200 20.72 6.01 6.27
C GLY A 200 20.98 7.06 7.38
N SER A 201 19.93 7.65 7.95
CA SER A 201 20.03 8.47 9.17
C SER A 201 20.60 7.64 10.33
N PRO A 202 21.32 8.25 11.30
CA PRO A 202 21.75 7.58 12.54
C PRO A 202 20.58 6.94 13.31
N TYR A 203 19.38 7.51 13.16
CA TYR A 203 18.16 7.04 13.82
C TYR A 203 17.43 5.96 13.00
N TYR A 204 17.85 5.68 11.77
CA TYR A 204 17.18 4.74 10.91
C TYR A 204 17.25 3.31 11.45
N VAL A 205 16.09 2.66 11.51
CA VAL A 205 15.94 1.23 11.82
C VAL A 205 15.33 0.55 10.60
N PRO A 206 15.91 -0.54 10.09
CA PRO A 206 15.29 -1.33 9.01
C PRO A 206 13.92 -1.85 9.43
N GLN A 207 13.01 -1.97 8.49
CA GLN A 207 11.68 -2.57 8.68
C GLN A 207 11.63 -3.89 7.92
N ASP A 208 10.95 -4.88 8.45
CA ASP A 208 10.51 -6.01 7.65
C ASP A 208 9.41 -5.55 6.68
N ALA A 209 9.43 -6.08 5.48
CA ALA A 209 8.50 -5.71 4.43
C ALA A 209 8.43 -6.85 3.41
N LEU A 210 7.28 -6.96 2.73
CA LEU A 210 7.11 -7.91 1.63
C LEU A 210 8.10 -7.60 0.49
N ASP A 211 8.58 -8.64 -0.17
CA ASP A 211 9.10 -8.50 -1.53
C ASP A 211 7.93 -8.13 -2.46
N PRO A 212 8.11 -7.18 -3.41
CA PRO A 212 7.00 -6.75 -4.26
C PRO A 212 6.39 -7.86 -5.12
N LEU A 213 7.20 -8.80 -5.63
CA LEU A 213 6.67 -9.93 -6.41
C LEU A 213 5.90 -10.91 -5.52
N GLU A 214 6.37 -11.14 -4.28
CA GLU A 214 5.65 -11.91 -3.28
C GLU A 214 4.30 -11.23 -2.97
N ALA A 215 4.29 -9.91 -2.75
CA ALA A 215 3.09 -9.16 -2.44
C ALA A 215 2.03 -9.26 -3.55
N VAL A 216 2.45 -9.10 -4.82
CA VAL A 216 1.55 -9.27 -5.99
C VAL A 216 0.91 -10.66 -5.99
N ARG A 217 1.70 -11.72 -5.79
CA ARG A 217 1.18 -13.10 -5.77
C ARG A 217 0.20 -13.32 -4.63
N LEU A 218 0.55 -12.89 -3.41
CA LEU A 218 -0.31 -13.04 -2.23
C LEU A 218 -1.66 -12.32 -2.39
N VAL A 219 -1.64 -11.11 -2.96
CA VAL A 219 -2.88 -10.36 -3.25
C VAL A 219 -3.73 -11.12 -4.28
N ARG A 220 -3.11 -11.66 -5.35
CA ARG A 220 -3.81 -12.47 -6.36
C ARG A 220 -4.37 -13.76 -5.77
N GLU A 221 -3.61 -14.46 -4.94
CA GLU A 221 -4.04 -15.69 -4.25
C GLU A 221 -5.21 -15.41 -3.29
N ALA A 222 -5.25 -14.21 -2.70
CA ALA A 222 -6.37 -13.75 -1.88
C ALA A 222 -7.57 -13.23 -2.72
N GLY A 223 -7.56 -13.40 -4.05
CA GLY A 223 -8.63 -12.96 -4.95
C GLY A 223 -8.62 -11.45 -5.27
N GLY A 224 -7.61 -10.71 -4.82
CA GLY A 224 -7.53 -9.26 -4.96
C GLY A 224 -6.87 -8.78 -6.26
N VAL A 225 -6.90 -7.47 -6.45
CA VAL A 225 -6.34 -6.74 -7.59
C VAL A 225 -5.14 -5.91 -7.12
N PRO A 226 -3.88 -6.32 -7.42
CA PRO A 226 -2.69 -5.57 -7.04
C PRO A 226 -2.40 -4.45 -8.06
N VAL A 227 -2.13 -3.24 -7.56
CA VAL A 227 -1.79 -2.05 -8.35
C VAL A 227 -0.58 -1.36 -7.71
N ILE A 228 0.42 -0.97 -8.50
CA ILE A 228 1.59 -0.27 -7.95
C ILE A 228 1.22 1.18 -7.62
N ALA A 229 1.49 1.61 -6.39
CA ALA A 229 1.25 2.97 -5.94
C ALA A 229 2.38 3.91 -6.37
N HIS A 230 2.04 5.14 -6.80
CA HIS A 230 2.95 6.25 -7.13
C HIS A 230 4.34 5.83 -7.68
N PRO A 231 4.42 5.00 -8.76
CA PRO A 231 5.65 4.38 -9.22
C PRO A 231 6.71 5.38 -9.67
N MET A 232 6.30 6.58 -10.09
CA MET A 232 7.16 7.67 -10.56
C MET A 232 7.67 8.59 -9.44
N SER A 233 7.29 8.36 -8.19
CA SER A 233 7.77 9.17 -7.07
C SER A 233 9.30 9.01 -6.92
N THR A 234 10.03 10.10 -7.16
CA THR A 234 11.50 10.17 -7.02
C THR A 234 11.95 10.41 -5.57
N MET A 235 11.04 10.78 -4.69
CA MET A 235 11.34 11.06 -3.28
C MET A 235 11.90 9.85 -2.53
N ARG A 236 11.71 8.63 -3.06
CA ARG A 236 12.11 7.36 -2.44
C ARG A 236 13.19 6.60 -3.25
N GLY A 237 13.90 7.27 -4.14
CA GLY A 237 14.94 6.69 -5.00
C GLY A 237 14.51 6.61 -6.47
N PRO A 238 15.32 5.96 -7.35
CA PRO A 238 15.06 5.91 -8.79
C PRO A 238 13.72 5.23 -9.08
N ALA A 239 13.09 5.56 -10.22
CA ALA A 239 11.91 4.85 -10.70
C ALA A 239 12.19 3.34 -10.84
N LEU A 240 11.13 2.52 -10.76
CA LEU A 240 11.27 1.08 -11.05
C LEU A 240 11.66 0.89 -12.51
N SER A 241 12.56 -0.06 -12.76
CA SER A 241 12.93 -0.41 -14.13
C SER A 241 11.74 -1.08 -14.85
N LEU A 242 11.66 -0.88 -16.17
CA LEU A 242 10.64 -1.54 -16.99
C LEU A 242 10.77 -3.06 -16.93
N GLU A 243 12.00 -3.59 -16.80
CA GLU A 243 12.25 -5.01 -16.63
C GLU A 243 11.61 -5.54 -15.34
N TYR A 244 11.78 -4.83 -14.21
CA TYR A 244 11.17 -5.25 -12.94
C TYR A 244 9.66 -5.11 -12.96
N LEU A 245 9.13 -4.06 -13.59
CA LEU A 245 7.68 -3.93 -13.82
C LEU A 245 7.15 -5.09 -14.65
N GLY A 246 7.88 -5.53 -15.67
CA GLY A 246 7.55 -6.72 -16.46
C GLY A 246 7.43 -7.97 -15.57
N LEU A 247 8.41 -8.21 -14.66
CA LEU A 247 8.32 -9.31 -13.71
C LEU A 247 7.10 -9.21 -12.77
N MET A 248 6.72 -7.99 -12.37
CA MET A 248 5.51 -7.78 -11.57
C MET A 248 4.23 -8.09 -12.37
N VAL A 249 4.18 -7.73 -13.66
CA VAL A 249 3.07 -8.09 -14.56
C VAL A 249 2.97 -9.60 -14.73
N ASP A 250 4.09 -10.28 -14.94
CA ASP A 250 4.14 -11.75 -15.02
C ASP A 250 3.68 -12.42 -13.70
N ALA A 251 3.91 -11.76 -12.56
CA ALA A 251 3.43 -12.20 -11.25
C ALA A 251 1.92 -11.92 -11.03
N GLY A 252 1.27 -11.12 -11.89
CA GLY A 252 -0.15 -10.80 -11.85
C GLY A 252 -0.49 -9.37 -11.45
N LEU A 253 0.48 -8.41 -11.51
CA LEU A 253 0.19 -6.99 -11.32
C LEU A 253 -0.86 -6.54 -12.34
N ALA A 254 -1.94 -5.90 -11.85
CA ALA A 254 -3.08 -5.52 -12.67
C ALA A 254 -3.02 -4.07 -13.18
N GLY A 255 -2.24 -3.21 -12.55
CA GLY A 255 -2.18 -1.80 -12.92
C GLY A 255 -1.10 -1.00 -12.23
N VAL A 256 -1.03 0.27 -12.61
CA VAL A 256 -0.15 1.28 -12.02
C VAL A 256 -0.96 2.54 -11.74
N GLU A 257 -0.70 3.20 -10.63
CA GLU A 257 -1.26 4.51 -10.34
C GLU A 257 -0.56 5.56 -11.21
N VAL A 258 -1.36 6.32 -11.98
CA VAL A 258 -0.84 7.31 -12.95
C VAL A 258 -0.84 8.72 -12.35
N TYR A 259 -1.90 9.06 -11.63
CA TYR A 259 -2.07 10.38 -11.01
C TYR A 259 -1.95 10.25 -9.50
N HIS A 260 -0.90 10.84 -8.96
CA HIS A 260 -0.66 10.98 -7.53
C HIS A 260 -0.10 12.37 -7.25
N ARG A 261 -0.41 12.93 -6.09
CA ARG A 261 0.06 14.28 -5.68
C ARG A 261 1.55 14.28 -5.36
#